data_7ab13b2f4c680c184cbc7c09934538fb
#
_entry.id   7ab13b2f4c680c184cbc7c09934538fb
#
_cell.length_a   1.000
_cell.length_b   1.000
_cell.length_c   1.000
_cell.angle_alpha   90.00
_cell.angle_beta   90.00
_cell.angle_gamma   90.00
#
_symmetry.space_group_name_H-M   'P 1'
#
loop_
_entity.id
_entity.type
_entity.pdbx_description
1 polymer ?
#
loop_
_entity_poly.entity_id
_entity_poly.type
_entity_poly.pdbx_seq_one_letter_code
_entity_poly.pdbx_strand_id
1 'polypeptide(L)'
;AEPVFTDRLLASLAAQTRHLRRTVARRAPDACSLHALKGLCFAGACLPGLERHYAFALRGLEQEIARQVWPDGGHIERCPSTHARVLGDCLDLKALLLAADQDVPTWLQGAIDRMPPLLRALRHGDGGLALFNGSGEGERAYLDALFAQAKTRGKPLSSAPHTGFHRLSAGRAVLILDAGAPPPPGADRTAHAGTL
;
A
#
# COMPACT_ATOMS: atom_id res chain seq x y z
N ALA A 1 19.09 2.71 26.88
CA ALA A 1 17.76 2.23 27.30
C ALA A 1 17.97 1.29 28.50
N GLU A 2 17.10 1.35 29.52
CA GLU A 2 17.19 0.43 30.63
C GLU A 2 17.01 -1.02 30.15
N PRO A 3 17.83 -1.98 30.58
CA PRO A 3 17.76 -3.37 30.16
C PRO A 3 16.36 -3.96 30.29
N VAL A 4 15.66 -3.68 31.38
CA VAL A 4 14.29 -4.14 31.65
C VAL A 4 13.29 -3.63 30.60
N PHE A 5 13.41 -2.39 30.13
CA PHE A 5 12.55 -1.85 29.06
C PHE A 5 12.79 -2.57 27.74
N THR A 6 14.04 -2.79 27.37
CA THR A 6 14.43 -3.47 26.14
C THR A 6 13.89 -4.90 26.11
N ASP A 7 14.04 -5.66 27.20
CA ASP A 7 13.54 -7.03 27.30
C ASP A 7 12.02 -7.10 27.17
N ARG A 8 11.31 -6.20 27.85
CA ARG A 8 9.84 -6.12 27.76
C ARG A 8 9.37 -5.74 26.35
N LEU A 9 10.05 -4.80 25.69
CA LEU A 9 9.75 -4.41 24.32
C LEU A 9 9.93 -5.59 23.37
N LEU A 10 11.07 -6.28 23.42
CA LEU A 10 11.36 -7.44 22.57
C LEU A 10 10.36 -8.58 22.81
N ALA A 11 10.02 -8.87 24.06
CA ALA A 11 9.00 -9.86 24.40
C ALA A 11 7.62 -9.50 23.80
N SER A 12 7.23 -8.22 23.88
CA SER A 12 6.00 -7.72 23.30
C SER A 12 5.99 -7.86 21.78
N LEU A 13 7.06 -7.43 21.10
CA LEU A 13 7.20 -7.56 19.64
C LEU A 13 7.15 -9.02 19.18
N ALA A 14 7.81 -9.92 19.91
CA ALA A 14 7.76 -11.36 19.64
C ALA A 14 6.34 -11.93 19.83
N ALA A 15 5.59 -11.49 20.82
CA ALA A 15 4.20 -11.90 21.02
C ALA A 15 3.29 -11.40 19.90
N GLN A 16 3.41 -10.13 19.49
CA GLN A 16 2.69 -9.54 18.35
C GLN A 16 3.02 -10.25 17.05
N THR A 17 4.29 -10.54 16.77
CA THR A 17 4.73 -11.28 15.59
C THR A 17 4.08 -12.67 15.50
N ARG A 18 4.05 -13.41 16.64
CA ARG A 18 3.36 -14.71 16.70
C ARG A 18 1.85 -14.58 16.47
N HIS A 19 1.22 -13.52 16.95
CA HIS A 19 -0.19 -13.26 16.73
C HIS A 19 -0.46 -12.98 15.24
N LEU A 20 0.25 -12.04 14.65
CA LEU A 20 0.13 -11.71 13.22
C LEU A 20 0.34 -12.94 12.34
N ARG A 21 1.36 -13.77 12.62
CA ARG A 21 1.65 -14.98 11.87
C ARG A 21 0.48 -15.98 11.85
N ARG A 22 -0.28 -16.07 12.95
CA ARG A 22 -1.45 -16.97 13.06
C ARG A 22 -2.70 -16.42 12.39
N THR A 23 -2.85 -15.10 12.36
CA THR A 23 -4.08 -14.44 11.94
C THR A 23 -4.06 -14.02 10.47
N VAL A 24 -2.90 -13.62 9.93
CA VAL A 24 -2.80 -13.06 8.58
C VAL A 24 -3.28 -14.01 7.48
N ALA A 25 -3.02 -15.30 7.61
CA ALA A 25 -3.42 -16.30 6.61
C ALA A 25 -4.95 -16.53 6.52
N ARG A 26 -5.72 -16.02 7.49
CA ARG A 26 -7.19 -16.15 7.56
C ARG A 26 -7.93 -14.88 7.19
N ARG A 27 -7.20 -13.83 6.81
CA ARG A 27 -7.81 -12.54 6.47
C ARG A 27 -8.25 -12.51 5.02
N ALA A 28 -9.29 -11.75 4.76
CA ALA A 28 -9.62 -11.36 3.40
C ALA A 28 -8.50 -10.49 2.80
N PRO A 29 -8.33 -10.48 1.46
CA PRO A 29 -7.39 -9.59 0.79
C PRO A 29 -7.78 -8.13 1.04
N ASP A 30 -7.00 -7.43 1.84
CA ASP A 30 -7.18 -6.02 2.16
C ASP A 30 -5.81 -5.36 2.48
N ALA A 31 -5.76 -4.03 2.51
CA ALA A 31 -4.54 -3.31 2.87
C ALA A 31 -3.99 -3.70 4.26
N CYS A 32 -4.85 -4.14 5.19
CA CYS A 32 -4.38 -4.58 6.51
C CYS A 32 -3.63 -5.91 6.44
N SER A 33 -3.97 -6.80 5.50
CA SER A 33 -3.21 -8.03 5.28
C SER A 33 -1.81 -7.74 4.75
N LEU A 34 -1.67 -6.79 3.81
CA LEU A 34 -0.38 -6.30 3.32
C LEU A 34 0.45 -5.68 4.46
N HIS A 35 -0.17 -4.81 5.25
CA HIS A 35 0.51 -4.15 6.37
C HIS A 35 0.97 -5.16 7.44
N ALA A 36 0.15 -6.17 7.75
CA ALA A 36 0.52 -7.23 8.68
C ALA A 36 1.69 -8.08 8.17
N LEU A 37 1.69 -8.42 6.88
CA LEU A 37 2.80 -9.14 6.24
C LEU A 37 4.07 -8.31 6.21
N LYS A 38 3.98 -6.99 5.93
CA LYS A 38 5.12 -6.07 6.05
C LYS A 38 5.69 -6.11 7.46
N GLY A 39 4.85 -6.00 8.49
CA GLY A 39 5.29 -6.10 9.90
C GLY A 39 6.01 -7.41 10.22
N LEU A 40 5.52 -8.55 9.71
CA LEU A 40 6.17 -9.84 9.84
C LEU A 40 7.53 -9.89 9.11
N CYS A 41 7.62 -9.26 7.95
CA CYS A 41 8.86 -9.19 7.17
C CYS A 41 9.93 -8.39 7.94
N PHE A 42 9.56 -7.21 8.45
CA PHE A 42 10.45 -6.39 9.28
C PHE A 42 10.86 -7.10 10.58
N ALA A 43 9.92 -7.74 11.27
CA ALA A 43 10.23 -8.51 12.48
C ALA A 43 11.22 -9.63 12.19
N GLY A 44 11.03 -10.37 11.09
CA GLY A 44 11.92 -11.46 10.70
C GLY A 44 13.29 -11.00 10.20
N ALA A 45 13.39 -9.79 9.65
CA ALA A 45 14.66 -9.22 9.18
C ALA A 45 15.45 -8.54 10.30
N CYS A 46 14.77 -7.94 11.30
CA CYS A 46 15.41 -7.04 12.26
C CYS A 46 15.52 -7.60 13.69
N LEU A 47 14.73 -8.64 14.02
CA LEU A 47 14.65 -9.13 15.40
C LEU A 47 15.24 -10.54 15.53
N PRO A 48 16.27 -10.74 16.39
CA PRO A 48 16.87 -12.06 16.61
C PRO A 48 15.82 -13.10 17.06
N GLY A 49 15.92 -14.31 16.49
CA GLY A 49 15.02 -15.43 16.80
C GLY A 49 13.68 -15.40 16.07
N LEU A 50 13.45 -14.38 15.19
CA LEU A 50 12.23 -14.25 14.40
C LEU A 50 12.46 -14.46 12.88
N GLU A 51 13.65 -14.84 12.44
CA GLU A 51 14.10 -14.96 11.05
C GLU A 51 13.20 -15.88 10.22
N ARG A 52 12.63 -16.91 10.86
CA ARG A 52 11.67 -17.85 10.23
C ARG A 52 10.42 -17.16 9.67
N HIS A 53 10.09 -15.97 10.12
CA HIS A 53 8.92 -15.22 9.65
C HIS A 53 9.19 -14.48 8.35
N TYR A 54 10.44 -14.16 8.04
CA TYR A 54 10.83 -13.37 6.87
C TYR A 54 10.39 -14.00 5.54
N ALA A 55 10.85 -15.22 5.26
CA ALA A 55 10.53 -15.89 4.01
C ALA A 55 9.03 -16.17 3.84
N PHE A 56 8.31 -16.45 4.93
CA PHE A 56 6.86 -16.57 4.91
C PHE A 56 6.20 -15.26 4.53
N ALA A 57 6.61 -14.15 5.18
CA ALA A 57 6.03 -12.85 4.97
C ALA A 57 6.29 -12.34 3.54
N LEU A 58 7.51 -12.55 3.01
CA LEU A 58 7.87 -12.14 1.67
C LEU A 58 7.04 -12.86 0.60
N ARG A 59 6.84 -14.17 0.73
CA ARG A 59 5.94 -14.93 -0.16
C ARG A 59 4.48 -14.47 -0.04
N GLY A 60 4.03 -14.19 1.18
CA GLY A 60 2.69 -13.66 1.39
C GLY A 60 2.48 -12.29 0.75
N LEU A 61 3.48 -11.40 0.84
CA LEU A 61 3.45 -10.08 0.21
C LEU A 61 3.38 -10.17 -1.31
N GLU A 62 4.14 -11.08 -1.93
CA GLU A 62 4.06 -11.34 -3.37
C GLU A 62 2.65 -11.72 -3.79
N GLN A 63 2.03 -12.68 -3.09
CA GLN A 63 0.68 -13.14 -3.38
C GLN A 63 -0.37 -12.04 -3.18
N GLU A 64 -0.28 -11.29 -2.08
CA GLU A 64 -1.23 -10.24 -1.77
C GLU A 64 -1.08 -9.03 -2.71
N ILE A 65 0.13 -8.64 -3.08
CA ILE A 65 0.34 -7.58 -4.08
C ILE A 65 -0.20 -7.99 -5.44
N ALA A 66 0.01 -9.24 -5.86
CA ALA A 66 -0.56 -9.73 -7.11
C ALA A 66 -2.11 -9.73 -7.12
N ARG A 67 -2.74 -9.93 -5.95
CA ARG A 67 -4.21 -9.90 -5.81
C ARG A 67 -4.76 -8.49 -5.69
N GLN A 68 -4.05 -7.61 -4.99
CA GLN A 68 -4.59 -6.32 -4.52
C GLN A 68 -4.17 -5.14 -5.38
N VAL A 69 -3.11 -5.25 -6.18
CA VAL A 69 -2.64 -4.18 -7.07
C VAL A 69 -2.90 -4.56 -8.52
N TRP A 70 -3.92 -3.94 -9.10
CA TRP A 70 -4.38 -4.24 -10.46
C TRP A 70 -3.41 -3.74 -11.55
N PRO A 71 -3.62 -4.15 -12.82
CA PRO A 71 -2.71 -3.79 -13.92
C PRO A 71 -2.56 -2.28 -14.15
N ASP A 72 -3.61 -1.48 -13.89
CA ASP A 72 -3.57 -0.02 -13.94
C ASP A 72 -2.91 0.63 -12.70
N GLY A 73 -2.35 -0.19 -11.82
CA GLY A 73 -1.70 0.23 -10.58
C GLY A 73 -2.64 0.47 -9.42
N GLY A 74 -3.95 0.36 -9.60
CA GLY A 74 -4.92 0.64 -8.54
C GLY A 74 -5.02 -0.45 -7.49
N HIS A 75 -5.29 -0.04 -6.25
CA HIS A 75 -5.55 -0.97 -5.16
C HIS A 75 -7.02 -1.40 -5.14
N ILE A 76 -7.30 -2.66 -4.81
CA ILE A 76 -8.65 -3.25 -4.84
C ILE A 76 -9.68 -2.54 -3.95
N GLU A 77 -9.27 -1.89 -2.87
CA GLU A 77 -10.17 -1.09 -2.02
C GLU A 77 -10.64 0.20 -2.68
N ARG A 78 -10.03 0.60 -3.80
CA ARG A 78 -10.37 1.80 -4.58
C ARG A 78 -10.41 3.09 -3.75
N CYS A 79 -9.76 3.08 -2.58
CA CYS A 79 -9.64 4.20 -1.66
C CYS A 79 -8.31 4.93 -1.89
N PRO A 80 -8.28 6.22 -2.31
CA PRO A 80 -7.05 6.94 -2.60
C PRO A 80 -6.04 6.99 -1.46
N SER A 81 -6.49 7.19 -0.21
CA SER A 81 -5.59 7.21 0.95
C SER A 81 -5.04 5.81 1.28
N THR A 82 -5.83 4.75 1.10
CA THR A 82 -5.34 3.36 1.22
C THR A 82 -4.33 3.05 0.12
N HIS A 83 -4.58 3.48 -1.12
CA HIS A 83 -3.64 3.33 -2.23
C HIS A 83 -2.28 3.99 -1.94
N ALA A 84 -2.28 5.22 -1.41
CA ALA A 84 -1.06 5.91 -0.99
C ALA A 84 -0.31 5.14 0.11
N ARG A 85 -1.02 4.62 1.11
CA ARG A 85 -0.43 3.82 2.19
C ARG A 85 0.19 2.53 1.67
N VAL A 86 -0.49 1.80 0.78
CA VAL A 86 0.04 0.56 0.19
C VAL A 86 1.29 0.85 -0.66
N LEU A 87 1.33 1.95 -1.41
CA LEU A 87 2.56 2.39 -2.08
C LEU A 87 3.69 2.64 -1.08
N GLY A 88 3.40 3.31 0.05
CA GLY A 88 4.36 3.49 1.13
C GLY A 88 4.88 2.16 1.70
N ASP A 89 3.99 1.19 1.93
CA ASP A 89 4.37 -0.15 2.38
C ASP A 89 5.30 -0.87 1.39
N CYS A 90 5.06 -0.73 0.08
CA CYS A 90 5.95 -1.26 -0.96
C CYS A 90 7.33 -0.58 -0.97
N LEU A 91 7.37 0.74 -0.78
CA LEU A 91 8.62 1.51 -0.71
C LEU A 91 9.43 1.17 0.54
N ASP A 92 8.78 1.01 1.70
CA ASP A 92 9.42 0.57 2.94
C ASP A 92 10.02 -0.82 2.77
N LEU A 93 9.29 -1.76 2.15
CA LEU A 93 9.78 -3.10 1.87
C LEU A 93 10.99 -3.08 0.94
N LYS A 94 10.95 -2.25 -0.11
CA LYS A 94 12.12 -2.04 -0.99
C LYS A 94 13.31 -1.52 -0.21
N ALA A 95 13.11 -0.54 0.68
CA ALA A 95 14.18 0.00 1.51
C ALA A 95 14.78 -1.06 2.45
N LEU A 96 13.93 -1.91 3.05
CA LEU A 96 14.37 -3.03 3.89
C LEU A 96 15.25 -4.01 3.11
N LEU A 97 14.82 -4.43 1.91
CA LEU A 97 15.58 -5.35 1.06
C LEU A 97 16.94 -4.78 0.69
N LEU A 98 17.00 -3.53 0.26
CA LEU A 98 18.26 -2.86 -0.07
C LEU A 98 19.18 -2.70 1.15
N ALA A 99 18.64 -2.41 2.33
CA ALA A 99 19.40 -2.33 3.57
C ALA A 99 19.96 -3.69 4.03
N ALA A 100 19.31 -4.79 3.60
CA ALA A 100 19.74 -6.16 3.84
C ALA A 100 20.62 -6.73 2.70
N ASP A 101 21.09 -5.88 1.79
CA ASP A 101 21.91 -6.24 0.61
C ASP A 101 21.23 -7.32 -0.26
N GLN A 102 19.90 -7.22 -0.39
CA GLN A 102 19.08 -8.13 -1.19
C GLN A 102 18.52 -7.44 -2.44
N ASP A 103 18.37 -8.22 -3.50
CA ASP A 103 17.74 -7.74 -4.73
C ASP A 103 16.25 -7.43 -4.51
N VAL A 104 15.78 -6.37 -5.17
CA VAL A 104 14.35 -6.02 -5.18
C VAL A 104 13.62 -6.93 -6.16
N PRO A 105 12.68 -7.77 -5.71
CA PRO A 105 11.94 -8.65 -6.60
C PRO A 105 11.15 -7.89 -7.66
N THR A 106 11.02 -8.48 -8.84
CA THR A 106 10.34 -7.87 -10.00
C THR A 106 8.87 -7.56 -9.72
N TRP A 107 8.17 -8.41 -8.95
CA TRP A 107 6.79 -8.17 -8.53
C TRP A 107 6.64 -6.90 -7.68
N LEU A 108 7.60 -6.65 -6.78
CA LEU A 108 7.59 -5.46 -5.92
C LEU A 108 7.93 -4.20 -6.72
N GLN A 109 8.99 -4.25 -7.53
CA GLN A 109 9.35 -3.12 -8.38
C GLN A 109 8.23 -2.78 -9.36
N GLY A 110 7.60 -3.79 -9.98
CA GLY A 110 6.48 -3.59 -10.88
C GLY A 110 5.25 -2.94 -10.22
N ALA A 111 4.98 -3.23 -8.94
CA ALA A 111 3.94 -2.53 -8.17
C ALA A 111 4.33 -1.06 -7.94
N ILE A 112 5.57 -0.81 -7.48
CA ILE A 112 6.11 0.53 -7.26
C ILE A 112 6.09 1.39 -8.53
N ASP A 113 6.30 0.79 -9.70
CA ASP A 113 6.32 1.53 -10.96
C ASP A 113 4.92 1.93 -11.46
N ARG A 114 3.91 1.06 -11.27
CA ARG A 114 2.56 1.31 -11.80
C ARG A 114 1.60 2.03 -10.85
N MET A 115 1.84 2.03 -9.53
CA MET A 115 0.97 2.70 -8.56
C MET A 115 1.03 4.24 -8.60
N PRO A 116 2.21 4.90 -8.73
CA PRO A 116 2.31 6.36 -8.66
C PRO A 116 1.57 7.11 -9.77
N PRO A 117 1.49 6.65 -11.03
CA PRO A 117 0.70 7.35 -12.07
C PRO A 117 -0.78 7.47 -11.72
N LEU A 118 -1.38 6.44 -11.12
CA LEU A 118 -2.75 6.50 -10.63
C LEU A 118 -2.87 7.40 -9.40
N LEU A 119 -1.94 7.32 -8.45
CA LEU A 119 -1.94 8.22 -7.29
C LEU A 119 -1.91 9.69 -7.72
N ARG A 120 -1.15 10.02 -8.76
CA ARG A 120 -1.18 11.37 -9.37
C ARG A 120 -2.53 11.70 -10.00
N ALA A 121 -3.19 10.74 -10.62
CA ALA A 121 -4.51 10.94 -11.21
C ALA A 121 -5.58 11.25 -10.17
N LEU A 122 -5.44 10.69 -8.97
CA LEU A 122 -6.34 10.89 -7.84
C LEU A 122 -6.03 12.13 -7.01
N ARG A 123 -5.06 12.94 -7.41
CA ARG A 123 -4.64 14.15 -6.70
C ARG A 123 -5.19 15.41 -7.35
N HIS A 124 -5.80 16.28 -6.57
CA HIS A 124 -6.27 17.60 -7.00
C HIS A 124 -5.12 18.59 -7.20
N GLY A 125 -5.43 19.75 -7.81
CA GLY A 125 -4.45 20.80 -8.08
C GLY A 125 -3.86 21.46 -6.83
N ASP A 126 -4.56 21.39 -5.71
CA ASP A 126 -4.09 21.86 -4.40
C ASP A 126 -3.18 20.85 -3.68
N GLY A 127 -3.04 19.65 -4.24
CA GLY A 127 -2.20 18.58 -3.72
C GLY A 127 -2.89 17.57 -2.80
N GLY A 128 -4.18 17.77 -2.47
CA GLY A 128 -4.99 16.81 -1.72
C GLY A 128 -5.48 15.65 -2.58
N LEU A 129 -5.89 14.54 -1.95
CA LEU A 129 -6.48 13.39 -2.62
C LEU A 129 -7.99 13.58 -2.84
N ALA A 130 -8.52 12.97 -3.90
CA ALA A 130 -9.95 12.82 -4.09
C ALA A 130 -10.58 12.00 -2.96
N LEU A 131 -11.75 12.42 -2.48
CA LEU A 131 -12.41 11.84 -1.30
C LEU A 131 -13.34 10.67 -1.66
N PHE A 132 -12.87 9.75 -2.49
CA PHE A 132 -13.63 8.57 -2.85
C PHE A 132 -13.45 7.45 -1.81
N ASN A 133 -14.48 6.66 -1.62
CA ASN A 133 -14.41 5.36 -0.93
C ASN A 133 -13.77 5.47 0.46
N GLY A 134 -14.20 6.47 1.24
CA GLY A 134 -13.70 6.71 2.60
C GLY A 134 -12.28 7.30 2.67
N SER A 135 -11.77 7.82 1.57
CA SER A 135 -10.48 8.51 1.57
C SER A 135 -10.55 9.81 2.35
N GLY A 136 -9.49 10.12 3.08
CA GLY A 136 -9.16 11.48 3.51
C GLY A 136 -8.31 12.20 2.46
N GLU A 137 -8.16 13.53 2.60
CA GLU A 137 -7.33 14.36 1.70
C GLU A 137 -5.85 13.93 1.67
N GLY A 138 -5.40 13.25 2.73
CA GLY A 138 -4.01 12.89 2.91
C GLY A 138 -3.13 14.09 3.31
N GLU A 139 -1.96 13.77 3.86
CA GLU A 139 -0.95 14.80 4.14
C GLU A 139 -0.11 15.04 2.90
N ARG A 140 -0.08 16.28 2.40
CA ARG A 140 0.63 16.66 1.16
C ARG A 140 2.12 16.31 1.20
N ALA A 141 2.78 16.58 2.33
CA ALA A 141 4.19 16.27 2.51
C ALA A 141 4.47 14.77 2.40
N TYR A 142 3.59 13.93 2.96
CA TYR A 142 3.67 12.48 2.82
C TYR A 142 3.52 12.03 1.37
N LEU A 143 2.51 12.56 0.65
CA LEU A 143 2.31 12.23 -0.76
C LEU A 143 3.51 12.63 -1.63
N ASP A 144 4.07 13.81 -1.39
CA ASP A 144 5.26 14.28 -2.09
C ASP A 144 6.48 13.40 -1.80
N ALA A 145 6.65 12.94 -0.55
CA ALA A 145 7.70 11.99 -0.17
C ALA A 145 7.54 10.64 -0.88
N LEU A 146 6.32 10.11 -1.03
CA LEU A 146 6.07 8.88 -1.79
C LEU A 146 6.53 9.00 -3.24
N PHE A 147 6.20 10.12 -3.92
CA PHE A 147 6.63 10.34 -5.30
C PHE A 147 8.14 10.50 -5.43
N ALA A 148 8.78 11.16 -4.47
CA ALA A 148 10.24 11.32 -4.44
C ALA A 148 10.95 9.96 -4.24
N GLN A 149 10.48 9.14 -3.30
CA GLN A 149 11.03 7.82 -3.02
C GLN A 149 10.80 6.84 -4.17
N ALA A 150 9.62 6.86 -4.80
CA ALA A 150 9.31 6.04 -5.96
C ALA A 150 10.13 6.42 -7.19
N LYS A 151 10.79 7.60 -7.17
CA LYS A 151 11.60 8.15 -8.30
C LYS A 151 10.85 8.18 -9.63
N THR A 152 9.53 8.18 -9.57
CA THR A 152 8.71 8.16 -10.78
C THR A 152 8.42 9.59 -11.24
N ARG A 153 8.75 9.87 -12.49
CA ARG A 153 8.38 11.08 -13.21
C ARG A 153 7.36 10.70 -14.26
N GLY A 154 6.26 11.41 -14.35
CA GLY A 154 5.24 11.10 -15.36
C GLY A 154 3.98 11.92 -15.18
N LYS A 155 3.15 11.87 -16.22
CA LYS A 155 1.82 12.50 -16.18
C LYS A 155 0.84 11.64 -15.37
N PRO A 156 -0.19 12.24 -14.76
CA PRO A 156 -1.32 11.50 -14.22
C PRO A 156 -1.95 10.61 -15.31
N LEU A 157 -2.48 9.44 -14.93
CA LEU A 157 -3.33 8.67 -15.83
C LEU A 157 -4.60 9.45 -16.14
N SER A 158 -5.03 9.43 -17.40
CA SER A 158 -6.35 9.95 -17.81
C SER A 158 -7.44 8.92 -17.58
N SER A 159 -7.11 7.63 -17.60
CA SER A 159 -8.04 6.53 -17.40
C SER A 159 -7.35 5.35 -16.73
N ALA A 160 -8.02 4.74 -15.77
CA ALA A 160 -7.62 3.52 -15.09
C ALA A 160 -8.78 2.51 -15.17
N PRO A 161 -8.83 1.70 -16.26
CA PRO A 161 -10.01 0.90 -16.59
C PRO A 161 -10.29 -0.23 -15.62
N HIS A 162 -9.29 -0.73 -14.88
CA HIS A 162 -9.49 -1.78 -13.89
C HIS A 162 -10.07 -1.24 -12.58
N THR A 163 -9.62 -0.07 -12.15
CA THR A 163 -10.17 0.60 -10.97
C THR A 163 -11.37 1.49 -11.27
N GLY A 164 -11.58 1.86 -12.53
CA GLY A 164 -12.69 2.71 -12.97
C GLY A 164 -12.50 4.20 -12.67
N PHE A 165 -11.30 4.65 -12.32
CA PHE A 165 -11.03 6.06 -12.16
C PHE A 165 -10.68 6.74 -13.49
N HIS A 166 -11.25 7.93 -13.68
CA HIS A 166 -10.97 8.77 -14.84
C HIS A 166 -10.60 10.18 -14.39
N ARG A 167 -9.66 10.80 -15.11
CA ARG A 167 -9.23 12.18 -14.89
C ARG A 167 -9.32 12.98 -16.18
N LEU A 168 -10.09 14.03 -16.14
CA LEU A 168 -10.19 15.03 -17.22
C LEU A 168 -9.56 16.33 -16.74
N SER A 169 -8.82 16.99 -17.60
CA SER A 169 -8.19 18.29 -17.30
C SER A 169 -8.37 19.24 -18.47
N ALA A 170 -8.88 20.44 -18.18
CA ALA A 170 -9.07 21.51 -19.17
C ALA A 170 -8.65 22.85 -18.53
N GLY A 171 -7.53 23.39 -18.97
CA GLY A 171 -6.95 24.58 -18.37
C GLY A 171 -6.65 24.37 -16.89
N ARG A 172 -7.32 25.13 -16.02
CA ARG A 172 -7.19 24.99 -14.54
C ARG A 172 -8.20 24.04 -13.91
N ALA A 173 -9.20 23.58 -14.69
CA ALA A 173 -10.22 22.68 -14.19
C ALA A 173 -9.71 21.22 -14.23
N VAL A 174 -10.00 20.49 -13.18
CA VAL A 174 -9.73 19.05 -13.04
C VAL A 174 -11.00 18.39 -12.56
N LEU A 175 -11.44 17.38 -13.30
CA LEU A 175 -12.52 16.47 -12.91
C LEU A 175 -11.91 15.08 -12.67
N ILE A 176 -12.17 14.52 -11.50
CA ILE A 176 -11.82 13.13 -11.18
C ILE A 176 -13.16 12.40 -10.99
N LEU A 177 -13.34 11.31 -11.74
CA LEU A 177 -14.57 10.54 -11.77
C LEU A 177 -14.27 9.12 -11.26
N ASP A 178 -15.11 8.63 -10.36
CA ASP A 178 -15.18 7.22 -9.97
C ASP A 178 -16.36 6.55 -10.69
N ALA A 179 -16.10 5.80 -11.73
CA ALA A 179 -17.07 5.05 -12.54
C ALA A 179 -16.85 3.53 -12.46
N GLY A 180 -16.10 3.07 -11.46
CA GLY A 180 -15.78 1.66 -11.31
C GLY A 180 -16.82 0.88 -10.51
N ALA A 181 -16.81 -0.45 -10.66
CA ALA A 181 -17.60 -1.35 -9.83
C ALA A 181 -17.17 -1.26 -8.36
N PRO A 182 -18.04 -1.57 -7.40
CA PRO A 182 -17.66 -1.68 -6.00
C PRO A 182 -16.46 -2.62 -5.79
N PRO A 183 -15.64 -2.39 -4.75
CA PRO A 183 -14.59 -3.33 -4.39
C PRO A 183 -15.12 -4.74 -4.17
N PRO A 184 -14.30 -5.78 -4.35
CA PRO A 184 -14.68 -7.14 -4.04
C PRO A 184 -15.10 -7.30 -2.57
N PRO A 185 -15.99 -8.25 -2.25
CA PRO A 185 -16.34 -8.56 -0.87
C PRO A 185 -15.11 -8.82 0.00
N GLY A 186 -15.06 -8.16 1.17
CA GLY A 186 -13.91 -8.22 2.09
C GLY A 186 -12.87 -7.11 1.89
N ALA A 187 -12.86 -6.46 0.72
CA ALA A 187 -12.10 -5.22 0.47
C ALA A 187 -12.98 -3.96 0.55
N ASP A 188 -14.26 -4.11 0.80
CA ASP A 188 -15.30 -3.09 0.83
C ASP A 188 -15.53 -2.50 2.23
N ARG A 189 -14.47 -2.05 2.90
CA ARG A 189 -14.56 -1.54 4.29
C ARG A 189 -15.35 -0.26 4.46
N THR A 190 -15.60 0.44 3.39
CA THR A 190 -16.39 1.67 3.37
C THR A 190 -17.60 1.49 2.48
N ALA A 191 -18.73 2.05 2.89
CA ALA A 191 -19.94 2.02 2.07
C ALA A 191 -19.64 2.75 0.74
N HIS A 192 -19.63 2.00 -0.31
CA HIS A 192 -19.54 2.54 -1.66
C HIS A 192 -20.95 2.60 -2.22
N ALA A 193 -21.46 3.79 -2.34
CA ALA A 193 -22.49 4.01 -3.32
C ALA A 193 -21.76 3.99 -4.67
N GLY A 194 -21.88 2.90 -5.40
CA GLY A 194 -21.58 2.86 -6.84
C GLY A 194 -22.60 3.74 -7.52
N THR A 195 -22.43 5.03 -7.43
CA THR A 195 -23.38 6.01 -7.99
C THR A 195 -22.66 6.87 -9.00
N LEU A 196 -22.99 6.67 -10.19
CA LEU A 196 -23.60 7.77 -10.92
C LEU A 196 -25.10 7.65 -10.79
#